data_8341040cb61410a09ccdc1ae935c5e56
#
_entry.id   8341040cb61410a09ccdc1ae935c5e56
#
_cell.length_a   1.000
_cell.length_b   1.000
_cell.length_c   1.000
_cell.angle_alpha   90.00
_cell.angle_beta   90.00
_cell.angle_gamma   90.00
#
_symmetry.space_group_name_H-M   'P 1'
#
loop_
_entity.id
_entity.type
_entity.pdbx_description
1 polymer ?
#
loop_
_entity_poly.entity_id
_entity_poly.type
_entity_poly.pdbx_seq_one_letter_code
_entity_poly.pdbx_strand_id
1 'polypeptide(L)'
;MIRARDVTFCYGERRILDGINLDVQAGEFVGLLGPNGAGKSTLLSVLCGDLEGWQGTVELDGAPLQKLSRPQLALRRSVMPQFSEFPFSYLVHDIVMMGRSPHPRGPDDAVIVDRAMERTEVTGLVDREVTRLSGGERARVTLTRVLAQQEPCVFLDEPTAALDICHQERTMAICHELADAGCAVVAVMHDVALAAACCDRIALLSGGKILAVGPAVEVLTEDNLTTVYRWPIEVVTLPGGELVILPRRARTASHDERRKPCRVQYR
;
A
#
# COMPACT_ATOMS: atom_id res chain seq x y z
N MET A 1 -10.40 -7.64 -10.75
CA MET A 1 -11.08 -6.31 -10.88
C MET A 1 -11.83 -6.00 -9.57
N ILE A 2 -11.71 -4.76 -9.10
CA ILE A 2 -12.37 -4.28 -7.86
C ILE A 2 -13.30 -3.13 -8.26
N ARG A 3 -14.55 -3.14 -7.77
CA ARG A 3 -15.50 -2.07 -8.03
C ARG A 3 -16.22 -1.68 -6.74
N ALA A 4 -16.18 -0.40 -6.39
CA ALA A 4 -16.91 0.18 -5.27
C ALA A 4 -17.87 1.26 -5.76
N ARG A 5 -19.11 1.27 -5.24
CA ARG A 5 -20.15 2.26 -5.57
C ARG A 5 -20.84 2.74 -4.31
N ASP A 6 -20.82 4.06 -4.13
CA ASP A 6 -21.48 4.79 -3.04
C ASP A 6 -21.16 4.23 -1.66
N VAL A 7 -19.90 3.79 -1.47
CA VAL A 7 -19.48 3.16 -0.22
C VAL A 7 -19.42 4.21 0.88
N THR A 8 -20.24 3.98 1.93
CA THR A 8 -20.31 4.83 3.12
C THR A 8 -20.10 3.95 4.35
N PHE A 9 -19.28 4.44 5.30
CA PHE A 9 -19.02 3.72 6.54
C PHE A 9 -18.90 4.67 7.73
N CYS A 10 -19.45 4.25 8.88
CA CYS A 10 -19.40 4.97 10.13
C CYS A 10 -18.87 4.10 11.28
N TYR A 11 -18.01 4.64 12.14
CA TYR A 11 -17.74 4.11 13.47
C TYR A 11 -18.65 4.85 14.48
N GLY A 12 -19.71 4.19 14.94
CA GLY A 12 -20.75 4.84 15.72
C GLY A 12 -21.38 6.01 14.94
N GLU A 13 -21.35 7.21 15.50
CA GLU A 13 -21.87 8.41 14.82
C GLU A 13 -20.85 9.07 13.87
N ARG A 14 -19.59 8.67 13.93
CA ARG A 14 -18.53 9.29 13.13
C ARG A 14 -18.46 8.65 11.74
N ARG A 15 -18.79 9.43 10.72
CA ARG A 15 -18.64 9.04 9.33
C ARG A 15 -17.16 9.04 8.94
N ILE A 16 -16.66 7.92 8.44
CA ILE A 16 -15.27 7.73 8.02
C ILE A 16 -15.16 7.68 6.50
N LEU A 17 -16.12 7.03 5.83
CA LEU A 17 -16.23 7.02 4.37
C LEU A 17 -17.59 7.58 3.98
N ASP A 18 -17.63 8.40 2.93
CA ASP A 18 -18.81 9.14 2.50
C ASP A 18 -18.96 9.10 0.96
N GLY A 19 -19.72 8.13 0.47
CA GLY A 19 -20.06 8.00 -0.94
C GLY A 19 -18.84 7.69 -1.83
N ILE A 20 -17.97 6.78 -1.42
CA ILE A 20 -16.77 6.41 -2.19
C ILE A 20 -17.15 5.64 -3.45
N ASN A 21 -16.63 6.10 -4.58
CA ASN A 21 -16.70 5.43 -5.87
C ASN A 21 -15.28 5.19 -6.38
N LEU A 22 -14.92 3.92 -6.61
CA LEU A 22 -13.58 3.52 -7.07
C LEU A 22 -13.65 2.25 -7.90
N ASP A 23 -13.01 2.26 -9.07
CA ASP A 23 -12.76 1.08 -9.88
C ASP A 23 -11.26 0.84 -9.98
N VAL A 24 -10.85 -0.41 -9.82
CA VAL A 24 -9.48 -0.89 -10.10
C VAL A 24 -9.58 -2.06 -11.05
N GLN A 25 -8.93 -1.93 -12.20
CA GLN A 25 -8.97 -2.96 -13.24
C GLN A 25 -7.95 -4.06 -12.96
N ALA A 26 -8.12 -5.20 -13.63
CA ALA A 26 -7.06 -6.20 -13.71
C ALA A 26 -5.86 -5.58 -14.45
N GLY A 27 -4.66 -5.81 -13.94
CA GLY A 27 -3.45 -5.21 -14.50
C GLY A 27 -3.20 -3.77 -14.07
N GLU A 28 -3.85 -3.28 -13.01
CA GLU A 28 -3.70 -1.91 -12.55
C GLU A 28 -3.18 -1.84 -11.11
N PHE A 29 -2.20 -0.95 -10.89
CA PHE A 29 -1.69 -0.62 -9.55
C PHE A 29 -2.20 0.76 -9.11
N VAL A 30 -3.10 0.78 -8.12
CA VAL A 30 -3.72 2.01 -7.58
C VAL A 30 -3.19 2.32 -6.18
N GLY A 31 -2.65 3.53 -6.02
CA GLY A 31 -2.23 4.07 -4.72
C GLY A 31 -3.37 4.84 -4.03
N LEU A 32 -3.67 4.51 -2.78
CA LEU A 32 -4.56 5.30 -1.92
C LEU A 32 -3.72 6.30 -1.13
N LEU A 33 -3.84 7.59 -1.45
CA LEU A 33 -3.13 8.69 -0.79
C LEU A 33 -4.08 9.58 0.02
N GLY A 34 -3.52 10.34 0.95
CA GLY A 34 -4.21 11.31 1.79
C GLY A 34 -3.63 11.40 3.19
N PRO A 35 -4.02 12.39 3.99
CA PRO A 35 -3.51 12.59 5.34
C PRO A 35 -3.96 11.47 6.29
N ASN A 36 -3.36 11.46 7.49
CA ASN A 36 -3.80 10.56 8.56
C ASN A 36 -5.26 10.86 8.92
N GLY A 37 -6.06 9.81 9.07
CA GLY A 37 -7.49 9.92 9.35
C GLY A 37 -8.37 10.24 8.13
N ALA A 38 -7.83 10.26 6.90
CA ALA A 38 -8.62 10.45 5.68
C ALA A 38 -9.53 9.26 5.32
N GLY A 39 -9.34 8.10 5.96
CA GLY A 39 -10.13 6.88 5.73
C GLY A 39 -9.45 5.84 4.84
N LYS A 40 -8.16 5.98 4.51
CA LYS A 40 -7.43 5.08 3.58
C LYS A 40 -7.48 3.60 4.00
N SER A 41 -6.98 3.27 5.21
CA SER A 41 -6.99 1.89 5.72
C SER A 41 -8.40 1.35 5.95
N THR A 42 -9.34 2.24 6.33
CA THR A 42 -10.77 1.88 6.42
C THR A 42 -11.32 1.52 5.04
N LEU A 43 -11.01 2.31 4.00
CA LEU A 43 -11.42 2.01 2.64
C LEU A 43 -10.80 0.70 2.17
N LEU A 44 -9.49 0.50 2.38
CA LEU A 44 -8.82 -0.77 2.07
C LEU A 44 -9.52 -1.96 2.74
N SER A 45 -9.83 -1.84 4.04
CA SER A 45 -10.51 -2.90 4.82
C SER A 45 -11.92 -3.19 4.32
N VAL A 46 -12.66 -2.18 3.82
CA VAL A 46 -13.95 -2.37 3.15
C VAL A 46 -13.77 -3.07 1.82
N LEU A 47 -12.84 -2.59 0.98
CA LEU A 47 -12.60 -3.16 -0.35
C LEU A 47 -12.14 -4.62 -0.30
N CYS A 48 -11.34 -4.98 0.68
CA CYS A 48 -10.88 -6.35 0.86
C CYS A 48 -11.86 -7.24 1.65
N GLY A 49 -12.94 -6.70 2.25
CA GLY A 49 -13.96 -7.44 2.98
C GLY A 49 -13.56 -7.83 4.41
N ASP A 50 -12.60 -7.16 5.00
CA ASP A 50 -12.23 -7.35 6.40
C ASP A 50 -13.11 -6.52 7.35
N LEU A 51 -13.75 -5.45 6.83
CA LEU A 51 -14.66 -4.60 7.56
C LEU A 51 -16.09 -4.78 7.07
N GLU A 52 -17.02 -5.00 8.00
CA GLU A 52 -18.45 -5.17 7.76
C GLU A 52 -19.25 -3.91 8.19
N GLY A 53 -20.52 -3.83 7.83
CA GLY A 53 -21.43 -2.76 8.27
C GLY A 53 -21.37 -1.47 7.44
N TRP A 54 -20.75 -1.49 6.29
CA TRP A 54 -20.76 -0.40 5.31
C TRP A 54 -22.02 -0.45 4.42
N GLN A 55 -22.37 0.68 3.81
CA GLN A 55 -23.46 0.86 2.83
C GLN A 55 -22.87 1.01 1.43
N GLY A 56 -23.68 0.80 0.40
CA GLY A 56 -23.25 0.82 -1.00
C GLY A 56 -23.00 -0.59 -1.54
N THR A 57 -22.16 -0.71 -2.57
CA THR A 57 -21.78 -2.01 -3.16
C THR A 57 -20.28 -2.11 -3.37
N VAL A 58 -19.72 -3.28 -3.09
CA VAL A 58 -18.33 -3.64 -3.44
C VAL A 58 -18.35 -5.00 -4.13
N GLU A 59 -17.65 -5.08 -5.26
CA GLU A 59 -17.47 -6.32 -6.02
C GLU A 59 -15.99 -6.64 -6.15
N LEU A 60 -15.65 -7.90 -5.96
CA LEU A 60 -14.35 -8.48 -6.28
C LEU A 60 -14.51 -9.50 -7.39
N ASP A 61 -13.81 -9.27 -8.48
CA ASP A 61 -13.84 -10.14 -9.67
C ASP A 61 -15.28 -10.46 -10.13
N GLY A 62 -16.13 -9.42 -10.18
CA GLY A 62 -17.53 -9.50 -10.58
C GLY A 62 -18.47 -10.13 -9.55
N ALA A 63 -17.98 -10.56 -8.38
CA ALA A 63 -18.80 -11.11 -7.32
C ALA A 63 -19.05 -10.07 -6.21
N PRO A 64 -20.32 -9.81 -5.83
CA PRO A 64 -20.63 -8.93 -4.71
C PRO A 64 -20.00 -9.43 -3.40
N LEU A 65 -19.28 -8.58 -2.71
CA LEU A 65 -18.50 -8.91 -1.53
C LEU A 65 -19.36 -9.53 -0.42
N GLN A 66 -20.56 -8.99 -0.21
CA GLN A 66 -21.49 -9.45 0.82
C GLN A 66 -22.02 -10.89 0.59
N LYS A 67 -21.87 -11.43 -0.64
CA LYS A 67 -22.28 -12.79 -1.00
C LYS A 67 -21.15 -13.81 -0.88
N LEU A 68 -19.92 -13.35 -0.64
CA LEU A 68 -18.74 -14.21 -0.54
C LEU A 68 -18.56 -14.71 0.89
N SER A 69 -18.46 -16.02 1.06
CA SER A 69 -17.98 -16.61 2.32
C SER A 69 -16.48 -16.32 2.51
N ARG A 70 -15.98 -16.37 3.76
CA ARG A 70 -14.56 -16.15 4.05
C ARG A 70 -13.60 -17.02 3.22
N PRO A 71 -13.85 -18.34 3.02
CA PRO A 71 -13.03 -19.16 2.12
C PRO A 71 -13.07 -18.69 0.66
N GLN A 72 -14.26 -18.31 0.15
CA GLN A 72 -14.39 -17.79 -1.23
C GLN A 72 -13.68 -16.45 -1.41
N LEU A 73 -13.68 -15.62 -0.38
CA LEU A 73 -12.97 -14.34 -0.36
C LEU A 73 -11.45 -14.56 -0.37
N ALA A 74 -10.96 -15.52 0.43
CA ALA A 74 -9.54 -15.85 0.49
C ALA A 74 -8.98 -16.38 -0.84
N LEU A 75 -9.81 -16.96 -1.71
CA LEU A 75 -9.46 -17.38 -3.08
C LEU A 75 -9.60 -16.26 -4.14
N ARG A 76 -9.86 -15.03 -3.75
CA ARG A 76 -10.00 -13.89 -4.67
C ARG A 76 -9.08 -12.74 -4.31
N ARG A 77 -8.59 -12.71 -3.08
CA ARG A 77 -7.74 -11.63 -2.63
C ARG A 77 -6.67 -12.08 -1.64
N SER A 78 -5.55 -11.41 -1.68
CA SER A 78 -4.53 -11.44 -0.65
C SER A 78 -4.39 -10.08 0.02
N VAL A 79 -4.07 -10.05 1.32
CA VAL A 79 -4.00 -8.83 2.13
C VAL A 79 -2.72 -8.80 2.95
N MET A 80 -1.98 -7.70 2.82
CA MET A 80 -0.91 -7.30 3.72
C MET A 80 -1.45 -6.23 4.67
N PRO A 81 -1.70 -6.53 5.95
CA PRO A 81 -2.12 -5.53 6.92
C PRO A 81 -0.94 -4.65 7.33
N GLN A 82 -1.23 -3.42 7.80
CA GLN A 82 -0.23 -2.46 8.31
C GLN A 82 0.62 -3.05 9.44
N PHE A 83 -0.03 -3.77 10.36
CA PHE A 83 0.64 -4.43 11.48
C PHE A 83 0.40 -5.93 11.39
N SER A 84 1.48 -6.69 11.34
CA SER A 84 1.44 -8.15 11.48
C SER A 84 1.98 -8.50 12.86
N GLU A 85 1.07 -8.69 13.83
CA GLU A 85 1.41 -9.25 15.11
C GLU A 85 1.34 -10.78 15.02
N PHE A 86 2.43 -11.42 15.37
CA PHE A 86 2.50 -12.86 15.46
C PHE A 86 2.55 -13.24 16.94
N PRO A 87 1.44 -13.71 17.52
CA PRO A 87 1.35 -13.99 18.96
C PRO A 87 2.17 -15.21 19.38
N PHE A 88 2.69 -15.99 18.42
CA PHE A 88 3.48 -17.19 18.62
C PHE A 88 4.77 -17.16 17.83
N SER A 89 5.78 -17.92 18.28
CA SER A 89 7.08 -18.05 17.62
C SER A 89 7.01 -19.06 16.46
N TYR A 90 6.32 -18.66 15.38
CA TYR A 90 6.34 -19.44 14.13
C TYR A 90 7.66 -19.23 13.39
N LEU A 91 8.10 -20.22 12.64
CA LEU A 91 9.19 -20.06 11.69
C LEU A 91 8.72 -19.24 10.48
N VAL A 92 9.64 -18.52 9.85
CA VAL A 92 9.36 -17.73 8.64
C VAL A 92 8.75 -18.62 7.56
N HIS A 93 9.30 -19.81 7.34
CA HIS A 93 8.75 -20.78 6.39
C HIS A 93 7.27 -21.09 6.66
N ASP A 94 6.90 -21.32 7.91
CA ASP A 94 5.51 -21.64 8.27
C ASP A 94 4.56 -20.47 7.98
N ILE A 95 5.01 -19.24 8.28
CA ILE A 95 4.23 -18.03 7.97
C ILE A 95 3.99 -17.89 6.47
N VAL A 96 5.02 -18.12 5.65
CA VAL A 96 4.87 -18.03 4.19
C VAL A 96 3.97 -19.14 3.67
N MET A 97 4.13 -20.37 4.17
CA MET A 97 3.30 -21.52 3.83
C MET A 97 1.82 -21.30 4.19
N MET A 98 1.50 -20.50 5.24
CA MET A 98 0.12 -20.10 5.53
C MET A 98 -0.55 -19.33 4.39
N GLY A 99 0.22 -18.69 3.50
CA GLY A 99 -0.30 -18.08 2.28
C GLY A 99 -1.01 -19.10 1.38
N ARG A 100 -0.60 -20.37 1.41
CA ARG A 100 -1.21 -21.45 0.62
C ARG A 100 -2.47 -22.03 1.25
N SER A 101 -2.82 -21.66 2.49
CA SER A 101 -3.94 -22.24 3.23
C SER A 101 -5.32 -22.14 2.54
N PRO A 102 -5.64 -21.13 1.71
CA PRO A 102 -6.91 -21.09 0.96
C PRO A 102 -7.00 -22.15 -0.13
N HIS A 103 -5.86 -22.64 -0.63
CA HIS A 103 -5.79 -23.62 -1.72
C HIS A 103 -5.78 -25.06 -1.20
N PRO A 104 -6.26 -26.01 -1.99
CA PRO A 104 -6.00 -27.43 -1.72
C PRO A 104 -4.48 -27.68 -1.69
N ARG A 105 -4.01 -28.44 -0.72
CA ARG A 105 -2.58 -28.82 -0.64
C ARG A 105 -2.16 -29.53 -1.91
N GLY A 106 -1.07 -29.04 -2.52
CA GLY A 106 -0.53 -29.56 -3.76
C GLY A 106 0.99 -29.70 -3.74
N PRO A 107 1.56 -30.48 -4.68
CA PRO A 107 3.01 -30.69 -4.80
C PRO A 107 3.76 -29.40 -5.16
N ASP A 108 3.07 -28.41 -5.73
CA ASP A 108 3.67 -27.14 -6.17
C ASP A 108 3.79 -26.10 -5.05
N ASP A 109 3.13 -26.33 -3.88
CA ASP A 109 3.13 -25.36 -2.79
C ASP A 109 4.52 -24.98 -2.32
N ALA A 110 5.43 -25.96 -2.19
CA ALA A 110 6.81 -25.71 -1.81
C ALA A 110 7.53 -24.81 -2.83
N VAL A 111 7.37 -25.09 -4.13
CA VAL A 111 7.99 -24.31 -5.20
C VAL A 111 7.45 -22.89 -5.25
N ILE A 112 6.15 -22.70 -5.00
CA ILE A 112 5.50 -21.37 -4.92
C ILE A 112 6.07 -20.58 -3.75
N VAL A 113 6.19 -21.20 -2.59
CA VAL A 113 6.73 -20.59 -1.37
C VAL A 113 8.20 -20.20 -1.58
N ASP A 114 9.04 -21.10 -2.11
CA ASP A 114 10.45 -20.83 -2.36
C ASP A 114 10.63 -19.64 -3.31
N ARG A 115 9.88 -19.60 -4.42
CA ARG A 115 9.90 -18.46 -5.36
C ARG A 115 9.46 -17.16 -4.72
N ALA A 116 8.41 -17.18 -3.88
CA ALA A 116 7.97 -15.99 -3.15
C ALA A 116 9.05 -15.49 -2.20
N MET A 117 9.76 -16.40 -1.51
CA MET A 117 10.85 -16.08 -0.59
C MET A 117 12.08 -15.50 -1.32
N GLU A 118 12.41 -16.00 -2.49
CA GLU A 118 13.48 -15.47 -3.34
C GLU A 118 13.18 -14.04 -3.79
N ARG A 119 11.94 -13.78 -4.27
CA ARG A 119 11.52 -12.46 -4.76
C ARG A 119 11.60 -11.36 -3.70
N THR A 120 11.39 -11.69 -2.45
CA THR A 120 11.40 -10.75 -1.32
C THR A 120 12.70 -10.80 -0.50
N GLU A 121 13.68 -11.60 -0.92
CA GLU A 121 14.98 -11.78 -0.24
C GLU A 121 14.86 -12.20 1.23
N VAL A 122 13.97 -13.15 1.52
CA VAL A 122 13.79 -13.69 2.87
C VAL A 122 14.27 -15.14 3.00
N THR A 123 14.85 -15.74 1.96
CA THR A 123 15.36 -17.12 1.96
C THR A 123 16.35 -17.37 3.11
N GLY A 124 17.23 -16.39 3.40
CA GLY A 124 18.15 -16.48 4.54
C GLY A 124 17.52 -16.41 5.93
N LEU A 125 16.20 -16.21 6.00
CA LEU A 125 15.43 -16.11 7.25
C LEU A 125 14.55 -17.34 7.50
N VAL A 126 14.54 -18.33 6.62
CA VAL A 126 13.61 -19.46 6.57
C VAL A 126 13.41 -20.16 7.92
N ASP A 127 14.51 -20.41 8.66
CA ASP A 127 14.52 -21.12 9.94
C ASP A 127 14.45 -20.17 11.16
N ARG A 128 14.29 -18.85 10.94
CA ARG A 128 14.18 -17.89 12.03
C ARG A 128 12.75 -17.82 12.54
N GLU A 129 12.63 -17.58 13.85
CA GLU A 129 11.36 -17.24 14.47
C GLU A 129 10.93 -15.82 14.08
N VAL A 130 9.70 -15.65 13.64
CA VAL A 130 9.16 -14.36 13.20
C VAL A 130 9.20 -13.27 14.29
N THR A 131 9.14 -13.67 15.55
CA THR A 131 9.23 -12.78 16.72
C THR A 131 10.61 -12.16 16.90
N ARG A 132 11.65 -12.74 16.29
CA ARG A 132 13.05 -12.26 16.36
C ARG A 132 13.45 -11.40 15.16
N LEU A 133 12.52 -11.16 14.23
CA LEU A 133 12.77 -10.35 13.05
C LEU A 133 12.70 -8.85 13.37
N SER A 134 13.49 -8.06 12.67
CA SER A 134 13.34 -6.61 12.59
C SER A 134 11.99 -6.24 11.93
N GLY A 135 11.56 -4.98 12.07
CA GLY A 135 10.34 -4.49 11.43
C GLY A 135 10.35 -4.68 9.91
N GLY A 136 11.48 -4.36 9.26
CA GLY A 136 11.63 -4.52 7.81
C GLY A 136 11.66 -5.98 7.36
N GLU A 137 12.36 -6.87 8.08
CA GLU A 137 12.33 -8.32 7.80
C GLU A 137 10.91 -8.88 7.94
N ARG A 138 10.17 -8.45 8.98
CA ARG A 138 8.79 -8.87 9.20
C ARG A 138 7.85 -8.38 8.10
N ALA A 139 8.00 -7.13 7.65
CA ALA A 139 7.23 -6.59 6.54
C ALA A 139 7.47 -7.40 5.26
N ARG A 140 8.74 -7.74 4.94
CA ARG A 140 9.07 -8.58 3.78
C ARG A 140 8.50 -9.99 3.89
N VAL A 141 8.56 -10.63 5.07
CA VAL A 141 7.94 -11.94 5.30
C VAL A 141 6.43 -11.88 5.13
N THR A 142 5.77 -10.80 5.57
CA THR A 142 4.33 -10.60 5.37
C THR A 142 3.99 -10.44 3.89
N LEU A 143 4.79 -9.66 3.13
CA LEU A 143 4.64 -9.56 1.69
C LEU A 143 4.86 -10.91 1.00
N THR A 144 5.86 -11.69 1.43
CA THR A 144 6.11 -13.04 0.91
C THR A 144 4.90 -13.93 1.04
N ARG A 145 4.22 -13.89 2.20
CA ARG A 145 2.98 -14.65 2.44
C ARG A 145 1.88 -14.22 1.46
N VAL A 146 1.76 -12.92 1.17
CA VAL A 146 0.81 -12.38 0.18
C VAL A 146 1.12 -12.92 -1.21
N LEU A 147 2.39 -12.92 -1.61
CA LEU A 147 2.83 -13.45 -2.91
C LEU A 147 2.58 -14.96 -3.04
N ALA A 148 2.82 -15.72 -1.97
CA ALA A 148 2.59 -17.16 -1.96
C ALA A 148 1.11 -17.51 -2.15
N GLN A 149 0.19 -16.62 -1.82
CA GLN A 149 -1.25 -16.84 -1.98
C GLN A 149 -1.69 -16.82 -3.45
N GLN A 150 -1.07 -16.01 -4.32
CA GLN A 150 -1.30 -15.93 -5.78
C GLN A 150 -2.73 -15.54 -6.19
N GLU A 151 -3.33 -14.57 -5.52
CA GLU A 151 -4.71 -14.16 -5.81
C GLU A 151 -4.79 -12.96 -6.79
N PRO A 152 -5.90 -12.84 -7.56
CA PRO A 152 -6.05 -11.79 -8.57
C PRO A 152 -6.22 -10.37 -8.01
N CYS A 153 -6.61 -10.22 -6.74
CA CYS A 153 -6.70 -8.92 -6.08
C CYS A 153 -5.72 -8.85 -4.91
N VAL A 154 -4.86 -7.84 -4.90
CA VAL A 154 -3.83 -7.67 -3.88
C VAL A 154 -4.04 -6.35 -3.15
N PHE A 155 -4.19 -6.40 -1.83
CA PHE A 155 -4.39 -5.24 -0.97
C PHE A 155 -3.22 -5.10 0.00
N LEU A 156 -2.59 -3.92 0.00
CA LEU A 156 -1.39 -3.65 0.80
C LEU A 156 -1.62 -2.40 1.65
N ASP A 157 -1.53 -2.53 2.96
CA ASP A 157 -1.63 -1.38 3.87
C ASP A 157 -0.22 -0.96 4.33
N GLU A 158 0.28 0.15 3.79
CA GLU A 158 1.60 0.73 4.04
C GLU A 158 2.78 -0.25 3.84
N PRO A 159 2.90 -0.89 2.67
CA PRO A 159 3.86 -1.98 2.46
C PRO A 159 5.33 -1.56 2.58
N THR A 160 5.62 -0.25 2.58
CA THR A 160 6.99 0.29 2.60
C THR A 160 7.38 0.98 3.90
N ALA A 161 6.47 1.12 4.88
CA ALA A 161 6.66 1.98 6.06
C ALA A 161 7.88 1.62 6.93
N ALA A 162 8.27 0.35 6.99
CA ALA A 162 9.38 -0.15 7.82
C ALA A 162 10.64 -0.51 7.01
N LEU A 163 10.68 -0.15 5.73
CA LEU A 163 11.73 -0.56 4.79
C LEU A 163 12.70 0.58 4.50
N ASP A 164 13.96 0.25 4.25
CA ASP A 164 14.93 1.14 3.64
C ASP A 164 14.64 1.34 2.15
N ILE A 165 15.32 2.30 1.53
CA ILE A 165 15.09 2.69 0.13
C ILE A 165 15.19 1.48 -0.83
N CYS A 166 16.19 0.61 -0.65
CA CYS A 166 16.41 -0.54 -1.52
C CYS A 166 15.20 -1.49 -1.48
N HIS A 167 14.73 -1.82 -0.27
CA HIS A 167 13.59 -2.72 -0.10
C HIS A 167 12.25 -2.04 -0.45
N GLN A 168 12.14 -0.69 -0.31
CA GLN A 168 10.98 0.06 -0.80
C GLN A 168 10.84 -0.07 -2.31
N GLU A 169 11.91 0.23 -3.07
CA GLU A 169 11.92 0.13 -4.53
C GLU A 169 11.63 -1.29 -5.01
N ARG A 170 12.20 -2.30 -4.34
CA ARG A 170 11.92 -3.70 -4.64
C ARG A 170 10.46 -4.08 -4.38
N THR A 171 9.88 -3.60 -3.30
CA THR A 171 8.46 -3.83 -3.00
C THR A 171 7.57 -3.21 -4.08
N MET A 172 7.90 -2.01 -4.54
CA MET A 172 7.16 -1.36 -5.63
C MET A 172 7.32 -2.10 -6.96
N ALA A 173 8.54 -2.55 -7.27
CA ALA A 173 8.79 -3.39 -8.45
C ALA A 173 7.93 -4.67 -8.42
N ILE A 174 7.83 -5.33 -7.26
CA ILE A 174 6.94 -6.50 -7.08
C ILE A 174 5.47 -6.13 -7.33
N CYS A 175 5.01 -4.97 -6.87
CA CYS A 175 3.64 -4.50 -7.13
C CYS A 175 3.37 -4.31 -8.62
N HIS A 176 4.33 -3.75 -9.37
CA HIS A 176 4.25 -3.65 -10.83
C HIS A 176 4.22 -5.01 -11.50
N GLU A 177 5.13 -5.92 -11.14
CA GLU A 177 5.13 -7.28 -11.69
C GLU A 177 3.79 -8.00 -11.46
N LEU A 178 3.13 -7.77 -10.31
CA LEU A 178 1.80 -8.32 -10.03
C LEU A 178 0.74 -7.70 -10.94
N ALA A 179 0.78 -6.37 -11.13
CA ALA A 179 -0.12 -5.68 -12.06
C ALA A 179 0.12 -6.17 -13.50
N ASP A 180 1.36 -6.22 -13.98
CA ASP A 180 1.73 -6.73 -15.31
C ASP A 180 1.26 -8.18 -15.53
N ALA A 181 1.25 -8.99 -14.45
CA ALA A 181 0.70 -10.35 -14.47
C ALA A 181 -0.84 -10.40 -14.45
N GLY A 182 -1.52 -9.25 -14.43
CA GLY A 182 -2.98 -9.13 -14.49
C GLY A 182 -3.68 -9.01 -13.14
N CYS A 183 -2.96 -8.87 -12.03
CA CYS A 183 -3.56 -8.63 -10.73
C CYS A 183 -4.10 -7.18 -10.63
N ALA A 184 -5.18 -6.98 -9.87
CA ALA A 184 -5.60 -5.66 -9.42
C ALA A 184 -4.89 -5.37 -8.07
N VAL A 185 -3.99 -4.38 -8.04
CA VAL A 185 -3.20 -4.04 -6.85
C VAL A 185 -3.69 -2.73 -6.26
N VAL A 186 -3.99 -2.72 -4.96
CA VAL A 186 -4.37 -1.51 -4.21
C VAL A 186 -3.45 -1.36 -3.01
N ALA A 187 -2.71 -0.25 -2.92
CA ALA A 187 -1.84 0.02 -1.79
C ALA A 187 -2.18 1.35 -1.10
N VAL A 188 -2.29 1.33 0.22
CA VAL A 188 -2.26 2.56 1.03
C VAL A 188 -0.81 3.01 1.11
N MET A 189 -0.56 4.26 0.75
CA MET A 189 0.77 4.84 0.75
C MET A 189 0.82 6.14 1.54
N HIS A 190 1.99 6.43 2.13
CA HIS A 190 2.26 7.70 2.83
C HIS A 190 3.24 8.58 2.05
N ASP A 191 4.17 7.98 1.33
CA ASP A 191 5.12 8.69 0.50
C ASP A 191 4.46 9.06 -0.83
N VAL A 192 4.18 10.36 -1.00
CA VAL A 192 3.51 10.90 -2.18
C VAL A 192 4.42 10.82 -3.41
N ALA A 193 5.74 11.01 -3.22
CA ALA A 193 6.71 10.94 -4.32
C ALA A 193 6.87 9.49 -4.82
N LEU A 194 6.98 8.53 -3.90
CA LEU A 194 7.03 7.11 -4.24
C LEU A 194 5.74 6.65 -4.95
N ALA A 195 4.57 7.09 -4.47
CA ALA A 195 3.30 6.78 -5.13
C ALA A 195 3.20 7.39 -6.52
N ALA A 196 3.69 8.64 -6.71
CA ALA A 196 3.74 9.30 -8.00
C ALA A 196 4.61 8.57 -9.02
N ALA A 197 5.71 7.97 -8.54
CA ALA A 197 6.66 7.25 -9.39
C ALA A 197 6.19 5.83 -9.76
N CYS A 198 5.39 5.19 -8.86
CA CYS A 198 5.12 3.76 -8.97
C CYS A 198 3.66 3.40 -9.27
N CYS A 199 2.67 4.24 -9.01
CA CYS A 199 1.29 3.86 -9.23
C CYS A 199 0.80 4.28 -10.61
N ASP A 200 0.05 3.39 -11.30
CA ASP A 200 -0.62 3.72 -12.56
C ASP A 200 -1.67 4.81 -12.35
N ARG A 201 -2.40 4.69 -11.22
CA ARG A 201 -3.38 5.70 -10.80
C ARG A 201 -3.31 5.92 -9.29
N ILE A 202 -3.71 7.12 -8.91
CA ILE A 202 -3.79 7.54 -7.51
C ILE A 202 -5.24 7.91 -7.20
N ALA A 203 -5.75 7.41 -6.08
CA ALA A 203 -6.97 7.90 -5.45
C ALA A 203 -6.59 8.75 -4.23
N LEU A 204 -6.81 10.06 -4.33
CA LEU A 204 -6.48 11.02 -3.28
C LEU A 204 -7.69 11.22 -2.37
N LEU A 205 -7.57 10.79 -1.12
CA LEU A 205 -8.62 10.85 -0.11
C LEU A 205 -8.47 12.08 0.78
N SER A 206 -9.61 12.71 1.08
CA SER A 206 -9.71 13.79 2.06
C SER A 206 -11.08 13.77 2.75
N GLY A 207 -11.11 13.79 4.09
CA GLY A 207 -12.35 13.84 4.85
C GLY A 207 -13.35 12.72 4.54
N GLY A 208 -12.88 11.53 4.27
CA GLY A 208 -13.71 10.35 3.95
C GLY A 208 -14.23 10.30 2.51
N LYS A 209 -13.79 11.18 1.63
CA LYS A 209 -14.16 11.22 0.21
C LYS A 209 -12.94 11.06 -0.68
N ILE A 210 -13.14 10.58 -1.89
CA ILE A 210 -12.15 10.67 -2.96
C ILE A 210 -12.28 12.07 -3.56
N LEU A 211 -11.22 12.88 -3.41
CA LEU A 211 -11.13 14.21 -4.00
C LEU A 211 -10.84 14.14 -5.50
N ALA A 212 -9.90 13.29 -5.88
CA ALA A 212 -9.49 13.06 -7.26
C ALA A 212 -9.01 11.62 -7.43
N VAL A 213 -9.20 11.06 -8.62
CA VAL A 213 -8.67 9.76 -9.02
C VAL A 213 -8.23 9.79 -10.47
N GLY A 214 -7.03 9.33 -10.76
CA GLY A 214 -6.44 9.33 -12.11
C GLY A 214 -4.92 9.17 -12.09
N PRO A 215 -4.25 9.38 -13.22
CA PRO A 215 -2.78 9.42 -13.31
C PRO A 215 -2.17 10.42 -12.32
N ALA A 216 -0.96 10.14 -11.84
CA ALA A 216 -0.28 10.97 -10.84
C ALA A 216 -0.23 12.46 -11.23
N VAL A 217 0.06 12.77 -12.49
CA VAL A 217 0.18 14.13 -13.01
C VAL A 217 -1.13 14.93 -12.96
N GLU A 218 -2.27 14.26 -13.03
CA GLU A 218 -3.59 14.88 -12.95
C GLU A 218 -4.09 15.03 -11.52
N VAL A 219 -3.71 14.13 -10.63
CA VAL A 219 -4.19 14.08 -9.25
C VAL A 219 -3.30 14.86 -8.30
N LEU A 220 -1.97 14.77 -8.46
CA LEU A 220 -1.00 15.36 -7.54
C LEU A 220 -0.63 16.80 -7.95
N THR A 221 -1.64 17.65 -8.10
CA THR A 221 -1.46 19.09 -8.36
C THR A 221 -1.16 19.86 -7.08
N GLU A 222 -0.56 21.04 -7.19
CA GLU A 222 -0.31 21.95 -6.04
C GLU A 222 -1.60 22.23 -5.27
N ASP A 223 -2.71 22.51 -5.98
CA ASP A 223 -4.00 22.83 -5.38
C ASP A 223 -4.58 21.65 -4.59
N ASN A 224 -4.58 20.45 -5.19
CA ASN A 224 -5.06 19.24 -4.54
C ASN A 224 -4.25 18.90 -3.30
N LEU A 225 -2.91 18.90 -3.44
CA LEU A 225 -2.02 18.55 -2.33
C LEU A 225 -2.07 19.60 -1.22
N THR A 226 -2.07 20.90 -1.56
CA THR A 226 -2.20 21.98 -0.57
C THR A 226 -3.53 21.89 0.18
N THR A 227 -4.63 21.62 -0.52
CA THR A 227 -5.95 21.44 0.07
C THR A 227 -6.00 20.24 1.01
N VAL A 228 -5.48 19.11 0.56
CA VAL A 228 -5.56 17.82 1.29
C VAL A 228 -4.64 17.81 2.51
N TYR A 229 -3.39 18.24 2.35
CA TYR A 229 -2.40 18.24 3.43
C TYR A 229 -2.40 19.51 4.27
N ARG A 230 -3.17 20.54 3.88
CA ARG A 230 -3.29 21.84 4.58
C ARG A 230 -1.93 22.52 4.81
N TRP A 231 -1.05 22.35 3.86
CA TRP A 231 0.28 22.93 3.83
C TRP A 231 0.65 23.32 2.39
N PRO A 232 1.24 24.50 2.15
CA PRO A 232 1.66 24.89 0.81
C PRO A 232 2.66 23.88 0.24
N ILE A 233 2.32 23.27 -0.88
CA ILE A 233 3.13 22.28 -1.57
C ILE A 233 3.33 22.75 -3.00
N GLU A 234 4.56 22.72 -3.45
CA GLU A 234 4.98 22.99 -4.82
C GLU A 234 5.18 21.66 -5.55
N VAL A 235 4.68 21.59 -6.79
CA VAL A 235 4.82 20.40 -7.65
C VAL A 235 5.54 20.80 -8.91
N VAL A 236 6.70 20.20 -9.15
CA VAL A 236 7.52 20.44 -10.32
C VAL A 236 7.58 19.20 -11.18
N THR A 237 7.20 19.31 -12.44
CA THR A 237 7.36 18.22 -13.41
C THR A 237 8.74 18.35 -14.05
N LEU A 238 9.56 17.30 -13.93
CA LEU A 238 10.87 17.22 -14.56
C LEU A 238 10.73 16.94 -16.08
N PRO A 239 11.81 17.18 -16.88
CA PRO A 239 11.77 16.91 -18.31
C PRO A 239 11.43 15.47 -18.71
N GLY A 240 11.66 14.50 -17.82
CA GLY A 240 11.28 13.09 -17.99
C GLY A 240 9.84 12.77 -17.63
N GLY A 241 9.06 13.73 -17.10
CA GLY A 241 7.68 13.54 -16.67
C GLY A 241 7.54 13.20 -15.18
N GLU A 242 8.64 12.97 -14.46
CA GLU A 242 8.62 12.68 -13.02
C GLU A 242 8.16 13.91 -12.23
N LEU A 243 7.38 13.66 -11.17
CA LEU A 243 6.91 14.70 -10.26
C LEU A 243 7.83 14.85 -9.05
N VAL A 244 8.29 16.07 -8.81
CA VAL A 244 8.99 16.46 -7.59
C VAL A 244 8.03 17.25 -6.72
N ILE A 245 7.78 16.75 -5.51
CA ILE A 245 6.79 17.30 -4.57
C ILE A 245 7.52 17.93 -3.40
N LEU A 246 7.43 19.25 -3.26
CA LEU A 246 8.21 20.04 -2.33
C LEU A 246 7.30 20.81 -1.36
N PRO A 247 7.24 20.40 -0.08
CA PRO A 247 6.59 21.23 0.93
C PRO A 247 7.33 22.57 1.09
N ARG A 248 6.62 23.69 0.94
CA ARG A 248 7.20 25.04 1.13
C ARG A 248 7.55 25.24 2.60
N ARG A 249 8.84 25.29 2.89
CA ARG A 249 9.34 25.59 4.24
C ARG A 249 9.40 27.10 4.43
N ALA A 250 8.77 27.64 5.47
CA ALA A 250 9.02 29.02 5.89
C ALA A 250 10.51 29.12 6.25
N ARG A 251 11.28 29.86 5.47
CA ARG A 251 12.64 30.26 5.89
C ARG A 251 12.48 31.14 7.14
N THR A 252 12.79 30.62 8.30
CA THR A 252 13.03 31.46 9.47
C THR A 252 14.27 32.30 9.15
N ALA A 253 14.12 33.63 9.19
CA ALA A 253 15.15 34.61 8.80
C ALA A 253 16.48 34.53 9.60
N SER A 254 16.61 33.54 10.51
CA SER A 254 17.76 33.37 11.41
C SER A 254 18.89 32.46 10.89
N HIS A 255 18.80 31.93 9.66
CA HIS A 255 19.82 30.99 9.17
C HIS A 255 20.85 31.60 8.25
N ASP A 256 20.67 32.83 7.80
CA ASP A 256 21.65 33.52 6.91
C ASP A 256 22.84 34.13 7.65
N GLU A 257 22.72 34.39 8.96
CA GLU A 257 23.82 34.97 9.75
C GLU A 257 24.88 33.96 10.25
N ARG A 258 24.67 32.65 10.13
CA ARG A 258 25.58 31.61 10.66
C ARG A 258 26.50 30.96 9.61
N ARG A 259 26.46 31.38 8.36
CA ARG A 259 27.44 30.95 7.37
C ARG A 259 28.67 31.86 7.36
N LYS A 260 29.37 31.97 8.51
CA LYS A 260 30.77 32.37 8.45
C LYS A 260 31.58 31.17 7.98
N PRO A 261 32.42 31.31 6.93
CA PRO A 261 33.24 30.21 6.46
C PRO A 261 34.19 29.78 7.59
N CYS A 262 34.13 28.50 7.94
CA CYS A 262 35.10 27.89 8.84
C CYS A 262 36.48 27.93 8.15
N ARG A 263 37.35 28.86 8.53
CA ARG A 263 38.74 28.86 8.08
C ARG A 263 39.45 27.72 8.81
N VAL A 264 39.64 26.62 8.13
CA VAL A 264 40.53 25.55 8.58
C VAL A 264 41.96 26.08 8.34
N GLN A 265 42.66 26.44 9.41
CA GLN A 265 44.11 26.68 9.36
C GLN A 265 44.78 25.30 9.50
N TYR A 266 45.39 24.85 8.41
CA TYR A 266 46.36 23.76 8.48
C TYR A 266 47.65 24.27 9.07
N ARG A 267 48.12 23.66 10.14
CA ARG A 267 49.51 23.71 10.62
C ARG A 267 50.18 22.38 10.28
#